data_9b656e7b4b63580f50b6f9c0e851011d
#
_entry.id   9b656e7b4b63580f50b6f9c0e851011d
#
_cell.length_a   1.000
_cell.length_b   1.000
_cell.length_c   1.000
_cell.angle_alpha   90.00
_cell.angle_beta   90.00
_cell.angle_gamma   90.00
#
_symmetry.space_group_name_H-M   'P 1'
#
loop_
_entity.id
_entity.type
_entity.pdbx_description
1 polymer ?
#
loop_
_entity_poly.entity_id
_entity_poly.type
_entity_poly.pdbx_seq_one_letter_code
_entity_poly.pdbx_strand_id
1 'polypeptide(L)'
;MIKSLEFCSSETALKLSNLEQKLFSMSWDARIIEQKINEKSFKYWIYEDENEIIGYLGIQFIHHDIEILGIGVLEEYRKKGVATELMNVLISYFETSKYEKIILEVRESNTSAQSLYKKYNFKYFGKRKKYYVTEDADIFIKEKVYAE
;
A
#
# COMPACT_ATOMS: atom_id res chain seq x y z
N MET A 1 -5.15 15.49 3.20
CA MET A 1 -4.18 15.86 2.14
C MET A 1 -3.10 14.82 2.02
N ILE A 2 -2.84 14.39 0.81
CA ILE A 2 -1.85 13.35 0.55
C ILE A 2 -0.46 13.95 0.36
N LYS A 3 0.53 13.33 0.97
CA LYS A 3 1.95 13.67 0.80
C LYS A 3 2.73 12.43 0.41
N SER A 4 3.64 12.60 -0.56
CA SER A 4 4.64 11.60 -0.87
C SER A 4 5.82 11.78 0.08
N LEU A 5 6.27 10.72 0.73
CA LEU A 5 7.42 10.78 1.61
C LEU A 5 8.71 10.56 0.81
N GLU A 6 9.37 11.65 0.44
CA GLU A 6 10.67 11.57 -0.23
C GLU A 6 11.80 11.29 0.77
N PHE A 7 11.61 11.71 2.00
CA PHE A 7 12.49 11.44 3.13
C PHE A 7 11.64 11.08 4.32
N CYS A 8 12.12 10.17 5.15
CA CYS A 8 11.41 9.73 6.34
C CYS A 8 12.26 9.98 7.58
N SER A 9 11.74 10.79 8.51
CA SER A 9 12.36 10.99 9.82
C SER A 9 12.03 9.83 10.74
N SER A 10 12.78 9.70 11.82
CA SER A 10 12.52 8.70 12.86
C SER A 10 11.12 8.88 13.46
N GLU A 11 10.70 10.14 13.66
CA GLU A 11 9.37 10.44 14.19
C GLU A 11 8.26 9.97 13.26
N THR A 12 8.37 10.28 11.96
CA THR A 12 7.38 9.85 10.97
C THR A 12 7.36 8.34 10.85
N ALA A 13 8.53 7.68 10.84
CA ALA A 13 8.62 6.23 10.78
C ALA A 13 7.92 5.57 11.97
N LEU A 14 8.06 6.14 13.16
CA LEU A 14 7.40 5.63 14.36
C LEU A 14 5.87 5.78 14.24
N LYS A 15 5.41 6.91 13.74
CA LYS A 15 3.97 7.15 13.51
C LYS A 15 3.39 6.13 12.52
N LEU A 16 4.13 5.84 11.44
CA LEU A 16 3.70 4.85 10.45
C LEU A 16 3.66 3.44 11.04
N SER A 17 4.71 3.06 11.77
CA SER A 17 4.75 1.75 12.41
C SER A 17 3.60 1.55 13.40
N ASN A 18 3.32 2.58 14.21
CA ASN A 18 2.21 2.55 15.16
C ASN A 18 0.86 2.47 14.46
N LEU A 19 0.69 3.17 13.35
CA LEU A 19 -0.54 3.12 12.57
C LEU A 19 -0.75 1.73 11.96
N GLU A 20 0.30 1.13 11.39
CA GLU A 20 0.24 -0.23 10.86
C GLU A 20 -0.15 -1.23 11.96
N GLN A 21 0.48 -1.11 13.13
CA GLN A 21 0.19 -1.99 14.26
C GLN A 21 -1.26 -1.85 14.74
N LYS A 22 -1.79 -0.63 14.72
CA LYS A 22 -3.17 -0.37 15.12
C LYS A 22 -4.19 -0.95 14.14
N LEU A 23 -3.88 -0.87 12.84
CA LEU A 23 -4.80 -1.31 11.79
C LEU A 23 -4.67 -2.79 11.47
N PHE A 24 -3.47 -3.32 11.59
CA PHE A 24 -3.16 -4.70 11.29
C PHE A 24 -2.34 -5.25 12.45
N SER A 25 -2.56 -6.44 12.87
CA SER A 25 -1.84 -7.01 14.00
C SER A 25 -0.31 -7.11 13.81
N MET A 26 0.18 -6.78 12.63
CA MET A 26 1.61 -6.79 12.30
C MET A 26 2.00 -5.47 11.65
N SER A 27 3.23 -5.03 11.93
CA SER A 27 3.78 -3.84 11.31
C SER A 27 5.27 -4.00 11.05
N TRP A 28 5.80 -3.19 10.15
CA TRP A 28 7.23 -3.07 9.98
C TRP A 28 7.82 -2.32 11.17
N ASP A 29 9.03 -2.72 11.60
CA ASP A 29 9.79 -1.96 12.60
C ASP A 29 10.05 -0.55 12.07
N ALA A 30 9.89 0.46 12.92
CA ALA A 30 10.04 1.86 12.52
C ALA A 30 11.40 2.15 11.89
N ARG A 31 12.48 1.54 12.39
CA ARG A 31 13.82 1.73 11.84
C ARG A 31 13.95 1.17 10.44
N ILE A 32 13.26 0.06 10.16
CA ILE A 32 13.25 -0.54 8.83
C ILE A 32 12.49 0.37 7.86
N ILE A 33 11.35 0.90 8.27
CA ILE A 33 10.58 1.85 7.44
C ILE A 33 11.44 3.07 7.09
N GLU A 34 12.06 3.67 8.10
CA GLU A 34 12.93 4.83 7.91
C GLU A 34 14.05 4.52 6.93
N GLN A 35 14.77 3.43 7.16
CA GLN A 35 15.89 3.02 6.31
C GLN A 35 15.44 2.77 4.87
N LYS A 36 14.39 1.99 4.68
CA LYS A 36 13.94 1.58 3.35
C LYS A 36 13.38 2.75 2.54
N ILE A 37 12.68 3.68 3.18
CA ILE A 37 12.21 4.88 2.48
C ILE A 37 13.40 5.74 2.07
N ASN A 38 14.37 5.95 2.96
CA ASN A 38 15.52 6.78 2.68
C ASN A 38 16.47 6.15 1.67
N GLU A 39 16.50 4.83 1.57
CA GLU A 39 17.24 4.10 0.52
C GLU A 39 16.47 4.02 -0.81
N LYS A 40 15.25 4.53 -0.86
CA LYS A 40 14.36 4.45 -2.03
C LYS A 40 13.94 3.04 -2.41
N SER A 41 14.01 2.09 -1.46
CA SER A 41 13.49 0.73 -1.64
C SER A 41 11.99 0.65 -1.36
N PHE A 42 11.52 1.45 -0.41
CA PHE A 42 10.10 1.64 -0.11
C PHE A 42 9.69 3.06 -0.50
N LYS A 43 8.42 3.21 -0.87
CA LYS A 43 7.80 4.50 -1.07
C LYS A 43 6.46 4.50 -0.36
N TYR A 44 6.21 5.56 0.41
CA TYR A 44 4.96 5.73 1.14
C TYR A 44 4.30 7.03 0.74
N TRP A 45 2.98 6.97 0.58
CA TRP A 45 2.12 8.16 0.55
C TRP A 45 1.33 8.14 1.84
N ILE A 46 1.24 9.28 2.49
CA ILE A 46 0.48 9.44 3.72
C ILE A 46 -0.67 10.41 3.49
N TYR A 47 -1.78 10.15 4.18
CA TYR A 47 -2.90 11.07 4.20
C TYR A 47 -2.92 11.73 5.56
N GLU A 48 -2.76 13.06 5.59
CA GLU A 48 -2.75 13.81 6.84
C GLU A 48 -4.02 14.62 7.01
N ASP A 49 -4.50 14.69 8.24
CA ASP A 49 -5.57 15.56 8.67
C ASP A 49 -5.18 16.17 9.99
N GLU A 50 -5.16 17.51 10.07
CA GLU A 50 -4.76 18.25 11.27
C GLU A 50 -3.42 17.77 11.87
N ASN A 51 -2.44 17.56 10.99
CA ASN A 51 -1.09 17.10 11.35
C ASN A 51 -1.01 15.66 11.86
N GLU A 52 -2.09 14.91 11.73
CA GLU A 52 -2.09 13.49 12.06
C GLU A 52 -2.12 12.65 10.79
N ILE A 53 -1.38 11.54 10.81
CA ILE A 53 -1.43 10.57 9.71
C ILE A 53 -2.65 9.68 9.96
N ILE A 54 -3.66 9.79 9.10
CA ILE A 54 -4.91 9.05 9.25
C ILE A 54 -5.03 7.92 8.23
N GLY A 55 -4.13 7.87 7.26
CA GLY A 55 -4.10 6.82 6.25
C GLY A 55 -2.75 6.77 5.58
N TYR A 56 -2.46 5.64 4.94
CA TYR A 56 -1.20 5.45 4.22
C TYR A 56 -1.35 4.42 3.11
N LEU A 57 -0.44 4.49 2.17
CA LEU A 57 -0.21 3.45 1.17
C LEU A 57 1.30 3.28 1.02
N GLY A 58 1.78 2.07 1.26
CA GLY A 58 3.20 1.76 1.14
C GLY A 58 3.45 0.75 0.03
N ILE A 59 4.52 0.96 -0.69
CA ILE A 59 4.97 0.06 -1.75
C ILE A 59 6.45 -0.22 -1.62
N GLN A 60 6.88 -1.34 -2.21
CA GLN A 60 8.30 -1.59 -2.42
C GLN A 60 8.56 -1.87 -3.89
N PHE A 61 9.80 -1.62 -4.29
CA PHE A 61 10.24 -1.84 -5.66
C PHE A 61 11.02 -3.15 -5.72
N ILE A 62 10.59 -4.08 -6.57
CA ILE A 62 11.26 -5.37 -6.77
C ILE A 62 11.51 -5.53 -8.27
N HIS A 63 12.75 -5.39 -8.70
CA HIS A 63 13.14 -5.48 -10.12
C HIS A 63 12.30 -4.53 -10.99
N HIS A 64 11.43 -5.08 -11.82
CA HIS A 64 10.60 -4.31 -12.75
C HIS A 64 9.19 -4.08 -12.22
N ASP A 65 8.92 -4.47 -10.98
CA ASP A 65 7.59 -4.49 -10.41
C ASP A 65 7.46 -3.63 -9.18
N ILE A 66 6.23 -3.21 -8.91
CA ILE A 66 5.83 -2.58 -7.66
C ILE A 66 5.04 -3.61 -6.87
N GLU A 67 5.36 -3.77 -5.59
CA GLU A 67 4.56 -4.58 -4.69
C GLU A 67 3.91 -3.67 -3.65
N ILE A 68 2.60 -3.79 -3.48
CA ILE A 68 1.90 -3.06 -2.42
C ILE A 68 2.20 -3.75 -1.10
N LEU A 69 2.80 -3.01 -0.17
CA LEU A 69 3.07 -3.49 1.19
C LEU A 69 1.82 -3.40 2.06
N GLY A 70 1.03 -2.36 1.85
CA GLY A 70 -0.21 -2.18 2.58
C GLY A 70 -0.88 -0.87 2.25
N ILE A 71 -2.17 -0.84 2.50
CA ILE A 71 -2.98 0.36 2.46
C ILE A 71 -3.90 0.31 3.67
N GLY A 72 -3.97 1.40 4.41
CA GLY A 72 -4.80 1.45 5.61
C GLY A 72 -5.33 2.83 5.88
N VAL A 73 -6.50 2.90 6.48
CA VAL A 73 -7.18 4.14 6.86
C VAL A 73 -7.79 3.92 8.24
N LEU A 74 -7.60 4.89 9.13
CA LEU A 74 -8.23 4.85 10.45
C LEU A 74 -9.74 4.71 10.31
N GLU A 75 -10.36 3.94 11.19
CA GLU A 75 -11.78 3.62 11.13
C GLU A 75 -12.66 4.86 11.01
N GLU A 76 -12.36 5.90 11.79
CA GLU A 76 -13.12 7.16 11.81
C GLU A 76 -13.11 7.89 10.47
N TYR A 77 -12.13 7.59 9.62
CA TYR A 77 -11.95 8.24 8.33
C TYR A 77 -12.33 7.35 7.14
N ARG A 78 -12.85 6.14 7.42
CA ARG A 78 -13.30 5.23 6.36
C ARG A 78 -14.59 5.73 5.71
N LYS A 79 -14.85 5.26 4.48
CA LYS A 79 -16.02 5.63 3.68
C LYS A 79 -16.07 7.11 3.32
N LYS A 80 -14.91 7.78 3.37
CA LYS A 80 -14.78 9.20 2.99
C LYS A 80 -13.87 9.37 1.77
N GLY A 81 -13.54 8.28 1.09
CA GLY A 81 -12.74 8.32 -0.12
C GLY A 81 -11.24 8.37 0.06
N VAL A 82 -10.73 8.23 1.29
CA VAL A 82 -9.27 8.31 1.54
C VAL A 82 -8.52 7.20 0.81
N ALA A 83 -8.98 5.94 0.92
CA ALA A 83 -8.34 4.82 0.25
C ALA A 83 -8.37 4.99 -1.27
N THR A 84 -9.47 5.50 -1.81
CA THR A 84 -9.61 5.77 -3.24
C THR A 84 -8.62 6.83 -3.69
N GLU A 85 -8.45 7.91 -2.92
CA GLU A 85 -7.48 8.95 -3.25
C GLU A 85 -6.06 8.41 -3.22
N LEU A 86 -5.73 7.57 -2.24
CA LEU A 86 -4.41 6.94 -2.15
C LEU A 86 -4.16 6.02 -3.35
N MET A 87 -5.16 5.23 -3.73
CA MET A 87 -5.04 4.36 -4.91
C MET A 87 -4.88 5.16 -6.20
N ASN A 88 -5.63 6.25 -6.34
CA ASN A 88 -5.51 7.11 -7.52
C ASN A 88 -4.09 7.66 -7.67
N VAL A 89 -3.47 8.06 -6.56
CA VAL A 89 -2.09 8.54 -6.57
C VAL A 89 -1.13 7.44 -7.00
N LEU A 90 -1.31 6.23 -6.48
CA LEU A 90 -0.48 5.09 -6.87
C LEU A 90 -0.62 4.78 -8.35
N ILE A 91 -1.85 4.73 -8.86
CA ILE A 91 -2.09 4.42 -10.28
C ILE A 91 -1.45 5.47 -11.18
N SER A 92 -1.59 6.76 -10.84
CA SER A 92 -0.95 7.84 -11.61
C SER A 92 0.57 7.70 -11.60
N TYR A 93 1.15 7.39 -10.45
CA TYR A 93 2.58 7.15 -10.34
C TYR A 93 3.01 5.98 -11.21
N PHE A 94 2.27 4.87 -11.14
CA PHE A 94 2.56 3.66 -11.91
C PHE A 94 2.53 3.93 -13.41
N GLU A 95 1.50 4.63 -13.90
CA GLU A 95 1.32 4.90 -15.33
C GLU A 95 2.47 5.68 -15.94
N THR A 96 3.09 6.57 -15.17
CA THR A 96 4.23 7.36 -15.64
C THR A 96 5.59 6.78 -15.27
N SER A 97 5.60 5.64 -14.56
CA SER A 97 6.83 5.01 -14.10
C SER A 97 7.39 4.03 -15.13
N LYS A 98 8.60 3.55 -14.85
CA LYS A 98 9.23 2.49 -15.64
C LYS A 98 8.76 1.08 -15.26
N TYR A 99 7.99 0.96 -14.19
CA TYR A 99 7.58 -0.36 -13.67
C TYR A 99 6.52 -0.99 -14.56
N GLU A 100 6.54 -2.31 -14.63
CA GLU A 100 5.71 -3.06 -15.59
C GLU A 100 4.39 -3.52 -15.00
N LYS A 101 4.38 -3.84 -13.71
CA LYS A 101 3.16 -4.28 -13.04
C LYS A 101 3.16 -3.97 -11.56
N ILE A 102 1.97 -3.99 -10.96
CA ILE A 102 1.76 -3.88 -9.53
C ILE A 102 1.24 -5.22 -9.03
N ILE A 103 1.85 -5.74 -7.98
CA ILE A 103 1.49 -7.01 -7.36
C ILE A 103 1.03 -6.73 -5.93
N LEU A 104 0.01 -7.43 -5.48
CA LEU A 104 -0.42 -7.36 -4.09
C LEU A 104 -0.90 -8.72 -3.60
N GLU A 105 -0.82 -8.91 -2.30
CA GLU A 105 -1.38 -10.06 -1.61
C GLU A 105 -2.41 -9.55 -0.61
N VAL A 106 -3.56 -10.22 -0.53
CA VAL A 106 -4.65 -9.83 0.34
C VAL A 106 -5.28 -11.07 0.94
N ARG A 107 -5.73 -10.99 2.20
CA ARG A 107 -6.44 -12.10 2.83
C ARG A 107 -7.68 -12.45 2.00
N GLU A 108 -7.92 -13.73 1.78
CA GLU A 108 -9.08 -14.17 1.00
C GLU A 108 -10.40 -13.70 1.62
N SER A 109 -10.44 -13.51 2.92
CA SER A 109 -11.63 -13.02 3.62
C SER A 109 -11.83 -11.51 3.52
N ASN A 110 -10.82 -10.77 3.08
CA ASN A 110 -10.90 -9.30 3.02
C ASN A 110 -11.60 -8.83 1.74
N THR A 111 -12.91 -8.98 1.72
CA THR A 111 -13.73 -8.66 0.54
C THR A 111 -13.76 -7.17 0.21
N SER A 112 -13.67 -6.30 1.22
CA SER A 112 -13.58 -4.84 1.01
C SER A 112 -12.35 -4.46 0.21
N ALA A 113 -11.19 -4.97 0.60
CA ALA A 113 -9.94 -4.69 -0.09
C ALA A 113 -9.98 -5.27 -1.51
N GLN A 114 -10.48 -6.48 -1.66
CA GLN A 114 -10.58 -7.11 -2.99
C GLN A 114 -11.48 -6.30 -3.92
N SER A 115 -12.59 -5.77 -3.41
CA SER A 115 -13.48 -4.91 -4.19
C SER A 115 -12.78 -3.63 -4.64
N LEU A 116 -12.00 -3.03 -3.74
CA LEU A 116 -11.21 -1.85 -4.07
C LEU A 116 -10.24 -2.14 -5.21
N TYR A 117 -9.50 -3.24 -5.13
CA TYR A 117 -8.51 -3.59 -6.14
C TYR A 117 -9.15 -3.91 -7.48
N LYS A 118 -10.26 -4.63 -7.49
CA LYS A 118 -10.99 -4.94 -8.73
C LYS A 118 -11.48 -3.67 -9.43
N LYS A 119 -11.86 -2.67 -8.66
CA LYS A 119 -12.29 -1.37 -9.20
C LYS A 119 -11.19 -0.70 -10.02
N TYR A 120 -9.92 -0.96 -9.69
CA TYR A 120 -8.76 -0.43 -10.41
C TYR A 120 -8.20 -1.40 -11.44
N ASN A 121 -8.98 -2.42 -11.81
CA ASN A 121 -8.62 -3.41 -12.83
C ASN A 121 -7.46 -4.33 -12.43
N PHE A 122 -7.29 -4.54 -11.14
CA PHE A 122 -6.44 -5.62 -10.67
C PHE A 122 -7.13 -6.94 -10.96
N LYS A 123 -6.36 -7.91 -11.46
CA LYS A 123 -6.90 -9.21 -11.82
C LYS A 123 -6.37 -10.28 -10.86
N TYR A 124 -7.24 -11.20 -10.49
CA TYR A 124 -6.85 -12.35 -9.68
C TYR A 124 -5.82 -13.18 -10.45
N PHE A 125 -4.73 -13.50 -9.79
CA PHE A 125 -3.63 -14.27 -10.38
C PHE A 125 -3.51 -15.66 -9.77
N GLY A 126 -3.69 -15.80 -8.47
CA GLY A 126 -3.54 -17.07 -7.79
C GLY A 126 -3.62 -16.92 -6.28
N LYS A 127 -3.24 -17.99 -5.58
CA LYS A 127 -3.23 -18.03 -4.12
C LYS A 127 -1.85 -18.36 -3.61
N ARG A 128 -1.48 -17.75 -2.49
CA ARG A 128 -0.38 -18.22 -1.66
C ARG A 128 -1.00 -18.90 -0.46
N LYS A 129 -0.93 -20.23 -0.41
CA LYS A 129 -1.60 -21.02 0.63
C LYS A 129 -1.03 -20.73 2.01
N LYS A 130 -1.93 -20.49 2.95
CA LYS A 130 -1.62 -20.26 4.38
C LYS A 130 -0.52 -19.23 4.60
N TYR A 131 -0.49 -18.22 3.75
CA TYR A 131 0.40 -17.09 3.91
C TYR A 131 0.15 -16.39 5.22
N TYR A 132 -1.13 -16.21 5.55
CA TYR A 132 -1.53 -15.80 6.89
C TYR A 132 -1.76 -17.06 7.72
N VAL A 133 -1.51 -16.99 9.02
CA VAL A 133 -1.55 -18.18 9.89
C VAL A 133 -2.85 -18.97 9.75
N THR A 134 -3.97 -18.28 9.54
CA THR A 134 -5.31 -18.88 9.53
C THR A 134 -5.95 -18.93 8.17
N GLU A 135 -5.37 -18.30 7.15
CA GLU A 135 -5.99 -18.29 5.82
C GLU A 135 -5.00 -18.05 4.70
N ASP A 136 -5.45 -18.31 3.50
CA ASP A 136 -4.66 -18.09 2.29
C ASP A 136 -4.66 -16.61 1.91
N ALA A 137 -3.67 -16.22 1.12
CA ALA A 137 -3.63 -14.91 0.47
C ALA A 137 -4.06 -15.07 -0.98
N ASP A 138 -4.90 -14.15 -1.44
CA ASP A 138 -5.20 -14.01 -2.86
C ASP A 138 -4.19 -13.03 -3.46
N ILE A 139 -3.65 -13.38 -4.62
CA ILE A 139 -2.68 -12.57 -5.33
C ILE A 139 -3.38 -11.88 -6.49
N PHE A 140 -3.25 -10.55 -6.54
CA PHE A 140 -3.81 -9.72 -7.62
C PHE A 140 -2.67 -9.00 -8.33
N ILE A 141 -2.82 -8.85 -9.64
CA ILE A 141 -1.83 -8.19 -10.49
C ILE A 141 -2.53 -7.18 -11.37
N LYS A 142 -1.91 -6.00 -11.50
CA LYS A 142 -2.28 -5.01 -12.50
C LYS A 142 -1.10 -4.80 -13.43
N GLU A 143 -1.29 -5.08 -14.70
CA GLU A 143 -0.28 -4.84 -15.72
C GLU A 143 -0.47 -3.49 -16.37
N LYS A 144 0.63 -2.91 -16.83
CA LYS A 144 0.58 -1.65 -17.55
C LYS A 144 -0.01 -1.89 -18.95
N VAL A 145 -0.93 -1.02 -19.34
CA VAL A 145 -1.52 -1.07 -20.69
C VAL A 145 -0.73 -0.09 -21.54
N TYR A 146 -0.12 -0.60 -22.60
CA TYR A 146 0.61 0.24 -23.54
C TYR A 146 -0.31 0.61 -24.69
N ALA A 147 -0.31 1.90 -25.05
CA ALA A 147 -1.03 2.36 -26.24
C ALA A 147 -0.30 1.86 -27.48
N GLU A 148 -1.05 1.31 -28.42
CA GLU A 148 -0.52 0.88 -29.71
C GLU A 148 -0.38 2.06 -30.68
#